data_e931ae0a307297dd3c2e32519345bb35
#
_entry.id   e931ae0a307297dd3c2e32519345bb35
#
_cell.length_a   1.000
_cell.length_b   1.000
_cell.length_c   1.000
_cell.angle_alpha   90.00
_cell.angle_beta   90.00
_cell.angle_gamma   90.00
#
_symmetry.space_group_name_H-M   'P 1'
#
loop_
_entity.id
_entity.type
_entity.pdbx_description
1 polymer ?
#
loop_
_entity_poly.entity_id
_entity_poly.type
_entity_poly.pdbx_seq_one_letter_code
_entity_poly.pdbx_strand_id
1 'polypeptide(L)'
;IADTVTVRLYHDLNNNSISDREITLDKENAGVWTCMISSKYIGWAYDYKFTFCDGTVTYANDPYAVAATINGVRSVIIGIAKIEVNDLVKLPSFTNPTDAIIYETSVRDITADKNGGFKYPGLFLGLSEKNTHTAQGYATGLSYLKSLGITHVQLLPMFDFGSLDEADPNHGYNWGYDP
;
A
#
# COMPACT_ATOMS: atom_id res chain seq x y z
N ILE A 1 2.51 -3.85 -29.39
CA ILE A 1 3.46 -2.89 -28.79
C ILE A 1 2.88 -1.51 -29.04
N ALA A 2 2.84 -0.65 -28.02
CA ALA A 2 2.37 0.72 -28.18
C ALA A 2 3.29 1.52 -29.13
N ASP A 3 2.70 2.40 -29.92
CA ASP A 3 3.44 3.34 -30.78
C ASP A 3 3.86 4.59 -29.99
N THR A 4 3.02 5.01 -29.05
CA THR A 4 3.29 6.16 -28.19
C THR A 4 2.85 5.84 -26.77
N VAL A 5 3.66 6.23 -25.82
CA VAL A 5 3.34 6.20 -24.39
C VAL A 5 3.43 7.62 -23.84
N THR A 6 2.42 8.01 -23.08
CA THR A 6 2.33 9.34 -22.48
C THR A 6 2.05 9.18 -20.99
N VAL A 7 2.83 9.83 -20.12
CA VAL A 7 2.47 9.98 -18.71
C VAL A 7 1.52 11.16 -18.56
N ARG A 8 0.42 10.94 -17.87
CA ARG A 8 -0.54 11.98 -17.51
C ARG A 8 -0.38 12.31 -16.03
N LEU A 9 -0.30 13.56 -15.72
CA LEU A 9 -0.04 14.09 -14.37
C LEU A 9 -1.26 14.86 -13.86
N TYR A 10 -1.59 14.64 -12.59
CA TYR A 10 -2.76 15.23 -11.93
C TYR A 10 -2.34 15.86 -10.61
N HIS A 11 -2.60 17.14 -10.46
CA HIS A 11 -2.37 17.85 -9.20
C HIS A 11 -3.41 17.49 -8.15
N ASP A 12 -4.67 17.39 -8.58
CA ASP A 12 -5.75 16.91 -7.75
C ASP A 12 -5.72 15.37 -7.69
N LEU A 13 -5.66 14.82 -6.48
CA LEU A 13 -5.67 13.36 -6.23
C LEU A 13 -7.08 12.75 -6.36
N ASN A 14 -8.09 13.55 -6.66
CA ASN A 14 -9.44 13.06 -6.93
C ASN A 14 -9.47 12.24 -8.22
N ASN A 15 -9.99 11.03 -8.15
CA ASN A 15 -9.99 10.06 -9.24
C ASN A 15 -10.76 10.53 -10.49
N ASN A 16 -11.64 11.52 -10.38
CA ASN A 16 -12.42 12.08 -11.48
C ASN A 16 -11.75 13.31 -12.16
N SER A 17 -10.57 13.71 -11.70
CA SER A 17 -9.88 14.88 -12.27
C SER A 17 -9.38 14.61 -13.70
N ILE A 18 -9.34 15.67 -14.51
CA ILE A 18 -8.69 15.66 -15.81
C ILE A 18 -7.19 15.90 -15.60
N SER A 19 -6.34 15.31 -16.44
CA SER A 19 -4.90 15.52 -16.35
C SER A 19 -4.52 16.99 -16.57
N ASP A 20 -3.75 17.52 -15.63
CA ASP A 20 -3.20 18.89 -15.74
C ASP A 20 -2.09 18.98 -16.77
N ARG A 21 -1.41 17.87 -17.01
CA ARG A 21 -0.30 17.80 -17.95
C ARG A 21 -0.13 16.40 -18.52
N GLU A 22 0.22 16.35 -19.79
CA GLU A 22 0.64 15.13 -20.51
C GLU A 22 2.08 15.31 -21.00
N ILE A 23 2.91 14.28 -20.84
CA ILE A 23 4.31 14.24 -21.31
C ILE A 23 4.51 12.92 -22.05
N THR A 24 4.86 13.02 -23.33
CA THR A 24 5.19 11.84 -24.14
C THR A 24 6.57 11.31 -23.73
N LEU A 25 6.67 10.00 -23.59
CA LEU A 25 7.89 9.31 -23.25
C LEU A 25 8.72 9.02 -24.49
N ASP A 26 10.03 9.00 -24.34
CA ASP A 26 10.97 8.60 -25.38
C ASP A 26 11.07 7.06 -25.39
N LYS A 27 10.97 6.49 -26.60
CA LYS A 27 11.09 5.05 -26.79
C LYS A 27 12.56 4.66 -26.88
N GLU A 28 12.97 3.81 -25.97
CA GLU A 28 14.33 3.26 -25.94
C GLU A 28 14.37 1.82 -26.49
N ASN A 29 15.56 1.23 -26.46
CA ASN A 29 15.77 -0.15 -26.88
C ASN A 29 15.01 -1.13 -25.94
N ALA A 30 14.68 -2.30 -26.46
CA ALA A 30 13.99 -3.39 -25.75
C ALA A 30 12.60 -3.07 -25.21
N GLY A 31 11.91 -2.04 -25.77
CA GLY A 31 10.53 -1.73 -25.39
C GLY A 31 10.39 -0.88 -24.11
N VAL A 32 11.49 -0.33 -23.63
CA VAL A 32 11.51 0.60 -22.51
C VAL A 32 11.08 2.00 -22.98
N TRP A 33 10.34 2.71 -22.15
CA TRP A 33 9.91 4.08 -22.38
C TRP A 33 10.31 4.96 -21.20
N THR A 34 10.93 6.10 -21.47
CA THR A 34 11.47 6.98 -20.44
C THR A 34 11.10 8.43 -20.65
N CYS A 35 11.02 9.18 -19.60
CA CYS A 35 11.02 10.64 -19.62
C CYS A 35 11.59 11.20 -18.33
N MET A 36 12.10 12.41 -18.40
CA MET A 36 12.53 13.16 -17.21
C MET A 36 11.42 14.08 -16.74
N ILE A 37 11.04 13.98 -15.48
CA ILE A 37 10.06 14.84 -14.85
C ILE A 37 10.70 15.64 -13.71
N SER A 38 10.18 16.86 -13.47
CA SER A 38 10.68 17.72 -12.39
C SER A 38 10.21 17.21 -11.03
N SER A 39 11.05 17.37 -10.00
CA SER A 39 10.72 17.07 -8.60
C SER A 39 9.51 17.88 -8.05
N LYS A 40 9.10 18.96 -8.74
CA LYS A 40 7.89 19.69 -8.38
C LYS A 40 6.61 18.86 -8.47
N TYR A 41 6.64 17.74 -9.18
CA TYR A 41 5.52 16.82 -9.31
C TYR A 41 5.46 15.76 -8.18
N ILE A 42 6.35 15.80 -7.20
CA ILE A 42 6.24 14.96 -6.00
C ILE A 42 4.92 15.29 -5.29
N GLY A 43 4.13 14.26 -5.01
CA GLY A 43 2.79 14.35 -4.44
C GLY A 43 1.66 14.40 -5.48
N TRP A 44 1.96 14.46 -6.77
CA TRP A 44 0.97 14.39 -7.84
C TRP A 44 0.62 12.94 -8.16
N ALA A 45 -0.62 12.72 -8.59
CA ALA A 45 -1.00 11.44 -9.16
C ALA A 45 -0.57 11.34 -10.63
N TYR A 46 -0.42 10.12 -11.11
CA TYR A 46 -0.11 9.85 -12.50
C TYR A 46 -0.65 8.49 -12.96
N ASP A 47 -0.85 8.38 -14.27
CA ASP A 47 -1.09 7.14 -14.99
C ASP A 47 -0.44 7.22 -16.38
N TYR A 48 -0.48 6.11 -17.10
CA TYR A 48 0.03 6.03 -18.46
C TYR A 48 -1.11 5.89 -19.48
N LYS A 49 -0.98 6.59 -20.59
CA LYS A 49 -1.80 6.48 -21.79
C LYS A 49 -0.98 5.81 -22.87
N PHE A 50 -1.48 4.72 -23.41
CA PHE A 50 -0.87 3.97 -24.49
C PHE A 50 -1.69 4.16 -25.75
N THR A 51 -1.04 4.54 -26.85
CA THR A 51 -1.64 4.65 -28.17
C THR A 51 -1.03 3.62 -29.10
N PHE A 52 -1.86 2.88 -29.82
CA PHE A 52 -1.47 1.82 -30.73
C PHE A 52 -1.70 2.21 -32.19
N CYS A 53 -1.05 1.49 -33.13
CA CYS A 53 -1.09 1.78 -34.58
C CYS A 53 -2.50 1.69 -35.19
N ASP A 54 -3.39 0.95 -34.61
CA ASP A 54 -4.80 0.86 -35.00
C ASP A 54 -5.67 2.01 -34.48
N GLY A 55 -5.08 2.96 -33.77
CA GLY A 55 -5.77 4.06 -33.13
C GLY A 55 -6.37 3.74 -31.77
N THR A 56 -6.23 2.50 -31.28
CA THR A 56 -6.67 2.13 -29.94
C THR A 56 -5.90 2.91 -28.88
N VAL A 57 -6.62 3.36 -27.83
CA VAL A 57 -6.04 4.02 -26.68
C VAL A 57 -6.42 3.26 -25.42
N THR A 58 -5.43 2.94 -24.58
CA THR A 58 -5.63 2.32 -23.27
C THR A 58 -4.91 3.10 -22.18
N TYR A 59 -5.32 2.88 -20.96
CA TYR A 59 -4.72 3.51 -19.78
C TYR A 59 -4.33 2.44 -18.77
N ALA A 60 -3.24 2.66 -18.06
CA ALA A 60 -2.82 1.78 -16.99
C ALA A 60 -2.03 2.55 -15.92
N ASN A 61 -2.07 2.01 -14.71
CA ASN A 61 -1.23 2.46 -13.62
C ASN A 61 0.20 1.91 -13.78
N ASP A 62 1.12 2.47 -13.02
CA ASP A 62 2.48 1.98 -12.93
C ASP A 62 2.52 0.75 -12.02
N PRO A 63 2.88 -0.44 -12.52
CA PRO A 63 2.99 -1.65 -11.68
C PRO A 63 4.13 -1.56 -10.65
N TYR A 64 5.04 -0.61 -10.78
CA TYR A 64 6.12 -0.35 -9.83
C TYR A 64 5.83 0.81 -8.89
N ALA A 65 4.63 1.38 -8.93
CA ALA A 65 4.25 2.44 -8.00
C ALA A 65 4.30 1.94 -6.55
N VAL A 66 4.82 2.78 -5.67
CA VAL A 66 4.90 2.52 -4.22
C VAL A 66 3.87 3.33 -3.42
N ALA A 67 3.05 4.10 -4.12
CA ALA A 67 1.90 4.81 -3.57
C ALA A 67 0.82 4.98 -4.64
N ALA A 68 -0.45 4.95 -4.21
CA ALA A 68 -1.61 5.09 -5.07
C ALA A 68 -2.62 6.07 -4.46
N THR A 69 -3.56 6.53 -5.28
CA THR A 69 -4.77 7.21 -4.82
C THR A 69 -5.77 6.20 -4.27
N ILE A 70 -6.83 6.68 -3.61
CA ILE A 70 -7.91 5.83 -3.08
C ILE A 70 -8.37 4.82 -4.15
N ASN A 71 -8.56 3.57 -3.72
CA ASN A 71 -8.94 2.43 -4.55
C ASN A 71 -7.95 2.11 -5.68
N GLY A 72 -6.68 2.46 -5.53
CA GLY A 72 -5.65 2.14 -6.51
C GLY A 72 -5.84 2.76 -7.91
N VAL A 73 -6.72 3.77 -8.06
CA VAL A 73 -7.13 4.28 -9.39
C VAL A 73 -5.98 4.92 -10.16
N ARG A 74 -5.03 5.55 -9.46
CA ARG A 74 -3.82 6.15 -10.04
C ARG A 74 -2.62 5.94 -9.14
N SER A 75 -1.46 5.91 -9.73
CA SER A 75 -0.19 5.94 -9.02
C SER A 75 0.11 7.34 -8.47
N VAL A 76 0.94 7.45 -7.43
CA VAL A 76 1.36 8.74 -6.85
C VAL A 76 2.88 8.85 -6.85
N ILE A 77 3.40 9.99 -7.30
CA ILE A 77 4.83 10.29 -7.28
C ILE A 77 5.27 10.64 -5.86
N ILE A 78 6.13 9.84 -5.28
CA ILE A 78 6.69 10.10 -3.94
C ILE A 78 8.20 10.24 -3.97
N GLY A 79 8.75 11.01 -3.04
CA GLY A 79 10.19 11.09 -2.86
C GLY A 79 10.72 9.83 -2.15
N ILE A 80 11.80 9.24 -2.67
CA ILE A 80 12.41 8.00 -2.12
C ILE A 80 12.71 8.14 -0.62
N ALA A 81 13.19 9.29 -0.17
CA ALA A 81 13.49 9.54 1.24
C ALA A 81 12.27 9.38 2.19
N LYS A 82 11.04 9.41 1.65
CA LYS A 82 9.83 9.22 2.46
C LYS A 82 9.48 7.75 2.74
N ILE A 83 10.11 6.83 2.01
CA ILE A 83 9.92 5.37 2.18
C ILE A 83 11.09 4.71 2.90
N GLU A 84 12.11 5.46 3.27
CA GLU A 84 13.20 4.93 4.08
C GLU A 84 12.70 4.59 5.49
N VAL A 85 12.88 3.33 5.87
CA VAL A 85 12.60 2.87 7.23
C VAL A 85 13.89 2.97 8.02
N ASN A 86 13.94 3.92 8.94
CA ASN A 86 15.02 4.04 9.90
C ASN A 86 14.79 3.09 11.08
N ASP A 87 15.85 2.61 11.70
CA ASP A 87 15.78 1.79 12.92
C ASP A 87 15.20 0.37 12.74
N LEU A 88 15.46 -0.28 11.61
CA LEU A 88 15.16 -1.70 11.46
C LEU A 88 15.98 -2.52 12.48
N VAL A 89 15.26 -3.09 13.44
CA VAL A 89 15.87 -4.03 14.39
C VAL A 89 16.08 -5.37 13.68
N LYS A 90 17.33 -5.86 13.67
CA LYS A 90 17.61 -7.20 13.16
C LYS A 90 17.00 -8.25 14.07
N LEU A 91 16.35 -9.23 13.47
CA LEU A 91 15.89 -10.42 14.19
C LEU A 91 17.11 -11.20 14.74
N PRO A 92 16.95 -11.89 15.89
CA PRO A 92 17.92 -12.86 16.33
C PRO A 92 18.16 -13.91 15.23
N SER A 93 19.39 -14.38 15.10
CA SER A 93 19.68 -15.50 14.20
C SER A 93 19.04 -16.77 14.72
N PHE A 94 18.36 -17.51 13.84
CA PHE A 94 17.83 -18.84 14.13
C PHE A 94 18.86 -19.90 13.74
N THR A 95 18.99 -20.93 14.58
CA THR A 95 19.86 -22.07 14.28
C THR A 95 19.15 -23.01 13.30
N ASN A 96 17.86 -23.22 13.49
CA ASN A 96 17.04 -24.08 12.63
C ASN A 96 15.75 -23.34 12.21
N PRO A 97 15.21 -23.60 11.01
CA PRO A 97 13.90 -23.05 10.61
C PRO A 97 12.76 -23.41 11.57
N THR A 98 12.87 -24.56 12.26
CA THR A 98 11.90 -25.02 13.25
C THR A 98 11.88 -24.24 14.55
N ASP A 99 12.84 -23.33 14.76
CA ASP A 99 12.86 -22.43 15.92
C ASP A 99 11.88 -21.25 15.72
N ALA A 100 11.34 -21.09 14.51
CA ALA A 100 10.35 -20.07 14.21
C ALA A 100 8.97 -20.45 14.78
N ILE A 101 8.39 -19.54 15.55
CA ILE A 101 7.00 -19.62 16.03
C ILE A 101 6.23 -18.53 15.30
N ILE A 102 5.36 -18.94 14.36
CA ILE A 102 4.64 -18.03 13.47
C ILE A 102 3.20 -17.89 13.97
N TYR A 103 2.74 -16.66 14.11
CA TYR A 103 1.36 -16.33 14.44
C TYR A 103 0.72 -15.63 13.24
N GLU A 104 -0.29 -16.27 12.64
CA GLU A 104 -1.04 -15.67 11.54
C GLU A 104 -2.25 -14.91 12.07
N THR A 105 -2.46 -13.69 11.56
CA THR A 105 -3.60 -12.85 11.96
C THR A 105 -3.93 -11.81 10.92
N SER A 106 -5.19 -11.33 10.93
CA SER A 106 -5.56 -10.13 10.18
C SER A 106 -5.36 -8.87 11.02
N VAL A 107 -5.05 -7.76 10.33
CA VAL A 107 -4.92 -6.44 10.96
C VAL A 107 -6.21 -6.05 11.67
N ARG A 108 -7.35 -6.30 11.03
CA ARG A 108 -8.67 -5.98 11.60
C ARG A 108 -8.98 -6.82 12.81
N ASP A 109 -8.88 -8.14 12.71
CA ASP A 109 -9.38 -9.05 13.74
C ASP A 109 -8.62 -8.90 15.05
N ILE A 110 -7.30 -8.69 14.97
CA ILE A 110 -6.47 -8.55 16.19
C ILE A 110 -6.71 -7.20 16.91
N THR A 111 -7.35 -6.22 16.26
CA THR A 111 -7.53 -4.87 16.81
C THR A 111 -8.99 -4.42 16.89
N ALA A 112 -9.95 -5.16 16.32
CA ALA A 112 -11.35 -4.71 16.18
C ALA A 112 -12.17 -4.76 17.46
N ASP A 113 -11.74 -5.50 18.49
CA ASP A 113 -12.50 -5.60 19.74
C ASP A 113 -12.58 -4.24 20.43
N LYS A 114 -13.80 -3.79 20.70
CA LYS A 114 -14.09 -2.52 21.36
C LYS A 114 -13.50 -2.43 22.78
N ASN A 115 -13.28 -3.56 23.43
CA ASN A 115 -12.67 -3.65 24.76
C ASN A 115 -11.15 -3.79 24.70
N GLY A 116 -10.56 -3.82 23.51
CA GLY A 116 -9.13 -4.04 23.28
C GLY A 116 -8.23 -2.84 23.64
N GLY A 117 -8.82 -1.70 23.96
CA GLY A 117 -8.07 -0.49 24.34
C GLY A 117 -7.37 0.22 23.18
N PHE A 118 -7.81 -0.02 21.95
CA PHE A 118 -7.26 0.63 20.75
C PHE A 118 -7.91 1.98 20.49
N LYS A 119 -7.08 2.94 20.06
CA LYS A 119 -7.54 4.23 19.54
C LYS A 119 -8.05 4.10 18.10
N TYR A 120 -7.46 3.19 17.31
CA TYR A 120 -7.80 2.95 15.92
C TYR A 120 -8.17 1.47 15.69
N PRO A 121 -9.30 0.99 16.28
CA PRO A 121 -9.68 -0.41 16.18
C PRO A 121 -9.99 -0.80 14.72
N GLY A 122 -9.50 -1.98 14.29
CA GLY A 122 -9.72 -2.52 12.95
C GLY A 122 -8.90 -1.86 11.84
N LEU A 123 -8.09 -0.84 12.13
CA LEU A 123 -7.29 -0.12 11.16
C LEU A 123 -5.79 -0.47 11.27
N PHE A 124 -5.02 -0.21 10.20
CA PHE A 124 -3.57 -0.41 10.21
C PHE A 124 -2.85 0.32 11.35
N LEU A 125 -3.31 1.53 11.68
CA LEU A 125 -2.77 2.29 12.80
C LEU A 125 -2.99 1.57 14.14
N GLY A 126 -4.10 0.87 14.32
CA GLY A 126 -4.38 0.08 15.52
C GLY A 126 -3.34 -1.01 15.75
N LEU A 127 -2.90 -1.70 14.67
CA LEU A 127 -1.85 -2.71 14.78
C LEU A 127 -0.52 -2.13 15.26
N SER A 128 -0.22 -0.87 14.96
CA SER A 128 1.02 -0.20 15.38
C SER A 128 0.98 0.37 16.80
N GLU A 129 -0.17 0.36 17.47
CA GLU A 129 -0.32 0.86 18.83
C GLU A 129 0.45 0.00 19.83
N LYS A 130 1.13 0.68 20.75
CA LYS A 130 1.93 0.03 21.79
C LYS A 130 1.21 0.08 23.13
N ASN A 131 1.44 -0.94 23.97
CA ASN A 131 0.93 -1.01 25.35
C ASN A 131 -0.60 -0.98 25.44
N THR A 132 -1.29 -1.49 24.44
CA THR A 132 -2.74 -1.66 24.46
C THR A 132 -3.14 -2.78 25.41
N HIS A 133 -4.24 -2.60 26.12
CA HIS A 133 -4.76 -3.57 27.08
C HIS A 133 -6.26 -3.34 27.34
N THR A 134 -6.93 -4.39 27.79
CA THR A 134 -8.33 -4.30 28.20
C THR A 134 -8.48 -3.48 29.50
N ALA A 135 -9.71 -3.11 29.85
CA ALA A 135 -9.99 -2.44 31.13
C ALA A 135 -9.55 -3.26 32.37
N GLN A 136 -9.46 -4.59 32.22
CA GLN A 136 -8.97 -5.50 33.26
C GLN A 136 -7.44 -5.66 33.27
N GLY A 137 -6.72 -4.98 32.38
CA GLY A 137 -5.27 -4.99 32.32
C GLY A 137 -4.66 -6.13 31.48
N TYR A 138 -5.45 -6.90 30.76
CA TYR A 138 -4.91 -7.93 29.83
C TYR A 138 -4.32 -7.28 28.57
N ALA A 139 -3.10 -7.67 28.23
CA ALA A 139 -2.43 -7.17 27.03
C ALA A 139 -3.21 -7.53 25.76
N THR A 140 -3.25 -6.60 24.80
CA THR A 140 -3.88 -6.75 23.50
C THR A 140 -2.92 -6.36 22.35
N GLY A 141 -3.28 -6.64 21.11
CA GLY A 141 -2.50 -6.27 19.93
C GLY A 141 -1.03 -6.69 20.00
N LEU A 142 -0.11 -5.80 19.66
CA LEU A 142 1.34 -6.10 19.69
C LEU A 142 1.85 -6.49 21.08
N SER A 143 1.28 -5.96 22.15
CA SER A 143 1.66 -6.31 23.52
C SER A 143 1.31 -7.76 23.84
N TYR A 144 0.14 -8.20 23.40
CA TYR A 144 -0.27 -9.60 23.52
C TYR A 144 0.63 -10.52 22.71
N LEU A 145 0.86 -10.21 21.43
CA LEU A 145 1.74 -11.01 20.55
C LEU A 145 3.13 -11.18 21.14
N LYS A 146 3.71 -10.13 21.70
CA LYS A 146 4.99 -10.20 22.40
C LYS A 146 4.94 -11.12 23.62
N SER A 147 3.85 -11.12 24.37
CA SER A 147 3.72 -11.95 25.56
C SER A 147 3.63 -13.45 25.25
N LEU A 148 3.24 -13.82 24.04
CA LEU A 148 3.17 -15.22 23.57
C LEU A 148 4.55 -15.83 23.26
N GLY A 149 5.61 -15.03 23.20
CA GLY A 149 6.95 -15.50 22.84
C GLY A 149 7.08 -15.92 21.37
N ILE A 150 6.18 -15.45 20.49
CA ILE A 150 6.27 -15.69 19.05
C ILE A 150 7.46 -14.94 18.44
N THR A 151 7.97 -15.46 17.35
CA THR A 151 9.12 -14.89 16.63
C THR A 151 8.71 -14.11 15.39
N HIS A 152 7.60 -14.52 14.76
CA HIS A 152 7.11 -13.93 13.51
C HIS A 152 5.60 -13.71 13.58
N VAL A 153 5.14 -12.61 13.01
CA VAL A 153 3.73 -12.37 12.71
C VAL A 153 3.56 -12.44 11.21
N GLN A 154 2.72 -13.34 10.74
CA GLN A 154 2.27 -13.40 9.36
C GLN A 154 0.93 -12.68 9.28
N LEU A 155 0.93 -11.50 8.66
CA LEU A 155 -0.32 -10.80 8.40
C LEU A 155 -1.03 -11.45 7.21
N LEU A 156 -2.35 -11.68 7.35
CA LEU A 156 -3.20 -11.94 6.20
C LEU A 156 -3.03 -10.82 5.19
N PRO A 157 -3.27 -11.06 3.88
CA PRO A 157 -3.01 -10.08 2.83
C PRO A 157 -3.55 -8.69 3.19
N MET A 158 -2.70 -7.68 3.06
CA MET A 158 -3.00 -6.29 3.42
C MET A 158 -2.60 -5.34 2.29
N PHE A 159 -2.59 -5.88 1.07
CA PHE A 159 -2.36 -5.13 -0.15
C PHE A 159 -3.58 -4.29 -0.49
N ASP A 160 -3.49 -3.52 -1.55
CA ASP A 160 -4.63 -2.90 -2.19
C ASP A 160 -5.66 -3.98 -2.61
N PHE A 161 -6.95 -3.69 -2.49
CA PHE A 161 -8.02 -4.68 -2.64
C PHE A 161 -9.22 -4.07 -3.37
N GLY A 162 -9.88 -4.89 -4.20
CA GLY A 162 -11.01 -4.47 -5.03
C GLY A 162 -12.39 -4.59 -4.36
N SER A 163 -12.50 -5.33 -3.25
CA SER A 163 -13.79 -5.68 -2.65
C SER A 163 -14.39 -4.63 -1.72
N LEU A 164 -13.64 -3.62 -1.33
CA LEU A 164 -14.07 -2.60 -0.39
C LEU A 164 -13.67 -1.20 -0.89
N ASP A 165 -14.62 -0.27 -0.83
CA ASP A 165 -14.30 1.14 -1.09
C ASP A 165 -13.50 1.73 0.08
N GLU A 166 -12.25 2.11 -0.16
CA GLU A 166 -11.38 2.72 0.84
C GLU A 166 -11.92 4.06 1.36
N ALA A 167 -12.77 4.74 0.58
CA ALA A 167 -13.45 5.96 1.02
C ALA A 167 -14.56 5.68 2.03
N ASP A 168 -15.07 4.44 2.09
CA ASP A 168 -16.12 4.01 3.01
C ASP A 168 -15.79 2.67 3.69
N PRO A 169 -14.76 2.63 4.55
CA PRO A 169 -14.26 1.40 5.14
C PRO A 169 -15.23 0.72 6.11
N ASN A 170 -16.38 1.35 6.40
CA ASN A 170 -17.40 0.77 7.28
C ASN A 170 -18.44 -0.08 6.54
N HIS A 171 -18.49 -0.01 5.21
CA HIS A 171 -19.36 -0.82 4.38
C HIS A 171 -18.61 -1.99 3.76
N GLY A 172 -18.82 -3.17 4.30
CA GLY A 172 -18.26 -4.41 3.77
C GLY A 172 -17.18 -5.04 4.66
N TYR A 173 -16.69 -6.17 4.20
CA TYR A 173 -15.62 -6.93 4.86
C TYR A 173 -14.56 -7.30 3.83
N ASN A 174 -13.32 -6.94 4.12
CA ASN A 174 -12.18 -7.33 3.31
C ASN A 174 -11.53 -8.58 3.90
N TRP A 175 -11.52 -9.66 3.12
CA TRP A 175 -10.84 -10.91 3.43
C TRP A 175 -9.31 -10.83 3.22
N GLY A 176 -8.84 -9.81 2.51
CA GLY A 176 -7.43 -9.62 2.18
C GLY A 176 -6.90 -10.47 1.02
N TYR A 177 -7.76 -11.08 0.21
CA TYR A 177 -7.35 -12.02 -0.85
C TYR A 177 -7.77 -11.61 -2.27
N ASP A 178 -8.12 -10.36 -2.48
CA ASP A 178 -8.58 -9.81 -3.77
C ASP A 178 -7.82 -8.54 -4.17
N PRO A 179 -6.49 -8.63 -4.39
CA PRO A 179 -5.69 -7.51 -4.85
C PRO A 179 -6.00 -7.09 -6.29
#